data_d4956283312911966327b94888e31a77
#
_entry.id   d4956283312911966327b94888e31a77
#
_cell.length_a   1.000
_cell.length_b   1.000
_cell.length_c   1.000
_cell.angle_alpha   90.00
_cell.angle_beta   90.00
_cell.angle_gamma   90.00
#
_symmetry.space_group_name_H-M   'P 1'
#
loop_
_entity.id
_entity.type
_entity.pdbx_description
1 polymer ?
#
loop_
_entity_poly.entity_id
_entity_poly.type
_entity_poly.pdbx_seq_one_letter_code
_entity_poly.pdbx_strand_id
1 'polypeptide(L)'
;SLPAMSDQPLLDVRNLSIDFVTESGVTNATKGISFHLKKGETLAVVGESGSGKSVTGLALTRLLPEPPAVYRTGEIFFDGKDVLKLSPKELRALRGARIAYIFQEPSTSLNPVFTIRNQIAEAIELHRPDVTDVDEEVVKYLDMVGIVNPRQRMNDYPHQLSGGMQQRVMIAMALSCQPDILVADEPTTALDVTIQAQIIEQLVKLKEQLSMSIILITHNFGIIGGIADRVAVMFRGKIVEEGETRSVLH
;
A
#
# COMPACT_ATOMS: atom_id res chain seq x y z
N SER A 1 34.42 -1.37 -14.28
CA SER A 1 33.48 -1.82 -13.26
C SER A 1 32.09 -1.31 -13.60
N LEU A 2 31.16 -2.20 -13.90
CA LEU A 2 29.78 -1.88 -14.11
C LEU A 2 29.24 -1.25 -12.80
N PRO A 3 28.54 -0.11 -12.85
CA PRO A 3 27.92 0.42 -11.66
C PRO A 3 26.92 -0.62 -11.11
N ALA A 4 26.98 -0.84 -9.82
CA ALA A 4 26.10 -1.78 -9.15
C ALA A 4 24.65 -1.43 -9.46
N MET A 5 23.82 -2.41 -9.85
CA MET A 5 22.39 -2.27 -10.15
C MET A 5 21.54 -1.78 -8.96
N SER A 6 22.17 -1.40 -7.84
CA SER A 6 21.51 -1.05 -6.57
C SER A 6 21.11 0.43 -6.44
N ASP A 7 21.43 1.31 -7.39
CA ASP A 7 21.17 2.75 -7.24
C ASP A 7 19.92 3.27 -7.95
N GLN A 8 19.23 2.44 -8.75
CA GLN A 8 17.98 2.84 -9.37
C GLN A 8 16.81 2.65 -8.40
N PRO A 9 15.94 3.66 -8.22
CA PRO A 9 14.76 3.50 -7.39
C PRO A 9 13.80 2.48 -8.02
N LEU A 10 13.15 1.69 -7.18
CA LEU A 10 12.11 0.76 -7.59
C LEU A 10 10.90 1.52 -8.12
N LEU A 11 10.55 2.63 -7.45
CA LEU A 11 9.47 3.54 -7.83
C LEU A 11 10.05 4.94 -7.93
N ASP A 12 9.74 5.63 -9.04
CA ASP A 12 10.19 7.00 -9.29
C ASP A 12 9.04 7.81 -9.86
N VAL A 13 8.50 8.71 -9.06
CA VAL A 13 7.40 9.60 -9.43
C VAL A 13 7.98 10.99 -9.72
N ARG A 14 7.71 11.50 -10.91
CA ARG A 14 8.27 12.76 -11.40
C ARG A 14 7.18 13.72 -11.82
N ASN A 15 7.16 14.91 -11.20
CA ASN A 15 6.31 16.03 -11.57
C ASN A 15 4.84 15.64 -11.80
N LEU A 16 4.28 14.85 -10.89
CA LEU A 16 2.93 14.33 -11.02
C LEU A 16 1.89 15.37 -10.62
N SER A 17 1.02 15.76 -11.57
CA SER A 17 -0.10 16.66 -11.31
C SER A 17 -1.41 15.97 -11.70
N ILE A 18 -2.30 15.84 -10.74
CA ILE A 18 -3.60 15.20 -10.91
C ILE A 18 -4.70 16.18 -10.52
N ASP A 19 -5.68 16.34 -11.40
CA ASP A 19 -6.88 17.14 -11.15
C ASP A 19 -8.11 16.23 -11.09
N PHE A 20 -9.08 16.62 -10.29
CA PHE A 20 -10.44 16.10 -10.35
C PHE A 20 -11.34 17.10 -11.05
N VAL A 21 -11.90 16.69 -12.17
CA VAL A 21 -12.80 17.51 -12.99
C VAL A 21 -14.23 17.02 -12.79
N THR A 22 -15.07 17.86 -12.18
CA THR A 22 -16.47 17.56 -11.91
C THR A 22 -17.35 18.69 -12.43
N GLU A 23 -18.67 18.52 -12.39
CA GLU A 23 -19.62 19.56 -12.76
C GLU A 23 -19.47 20.83 -11.93
N SER A 24 -19.01 20.70 -10.67
CA SER A 24 -18.79 21.84 -9.77
C SER A 24 -17.45 22.54 -9.97
N GLY A 25 -16.59 22.05 -10.84
CA GLY A 25 -15.30 22.67 -11.16
C GLY A 25 -14.12 21.72 -11.11
N VAL A 26 -12.92 22.30 -11.03
CA VAL A 26 -11.65 21.57 -11.02
C VAL A 26 -11.00 21.67 -9.66
N THR A 27 -10.60 20.53 -9.10
CA THR A 27 -9.79 20.45 -7.88
C THR A 27 -8.40 19.95 -8.22
N ASN A 28 -7.37 20.71 -7.84
CA ASN A 28 -5.98 20.29 -8.02
C ASN A 28 -5.56 19.36 -6.86
N ALA A 29 -5.63 18.07 -7.06
CA ALA A 29 -5.35 17.10 -6.01
C ALA A 29 -3.86 16.96 -5.71
N THR A 30 -3.02 16.91 -6.76
CA THR A 30 -1.56 16.99 -6.64
C THR A 30 -1.01 18.01 -7.61
N LYS A 31 0.09 18.65 -7.25
CA LYS A 31 0.65 19.80 -7.97
C LYS A 31 2.15 19.63 -8.21
N GLY A 32 2.51 18.82 -9.19
CA GLY A 32 3.90 18.60 -9.57
C GLY A 32 4.73 17.90 -8.50
N ILE A 33 4.20 16.84 -7.89
CA ILE A 33 4.93 16.10 -6.85
C ILE A 33 5.96 15.16 -7.46
N SER A 34 7.11 15.07 -6.78
CA SER A 34 8.19 14.15 -7.13
C SER A 34 8.70 13.45 -5.89
N PHE A 35 8.81 12.14 -5.93
CA PHE A 35 9.40 11.32 -4.87
C PHE A 35 9.84 9.98 -5.44
N HIS A 36 10.65 9.26 -4.68
CA HIS A 36 11.10 7.93 -5.08
C HIS A 36 11.08 6.96 -3.90
N LEU A 37 11.12 5.67 -4.21
CA LEU A 37 11.19 4.58 -3.25
C LEU A 37 12.26 3.60 -3.70
N LYS A 38 13.22 3.31 -2.85
CA LYS A 38 14.25 2.30 -3.09
C LYS A 38 13.76 0.94 -2.63
N LYS A 39 14.30 -0.11 -3.24
CA LYS A 39 14.01 -1.48 -2.84
C LYS A 39 14.37 -1.71 -1.36
N GLY A 40 13.44 -2.26 -0.61
CA GLY A 40 13.60 -2.53 0.83
C GLY A 40 13.38 -1.33 1.75
N GLU A 41 13.03 -0.17 1.20
CA GLU A 41 12.83 1.07 1.95
C GLU A 41 11.38 1.22 2.42
N THR A 42 11.19 1.87 3.55
CA THR A 42 9.90 2.35 4.02
C THR A 42 9.87 3.88 3.90
N LEU A 43 9.00 4.38 3.02
CA LEU A 43 8.72 5.81 2.87
C LEU A 43 7.38 6.12 3.54
N ALA A 44 7.38 7.05 4.47
CA ALA A 44 6.14 7.59 5.03
C ALA A 44 5.72 8.83 4.23
N VAL A 45 4.48 8.86 3.79
CA VAL A 45 3.85 10.03 3.19
C VAL A 45 2.86 10.57 4.20
N VAL A 46 3.16 11.72 4.77
CA VAL A 46 2.41 12.30 5.89
C VAL A 46 1.77 13.62 5.51
N GLY A 47 0.67 13.93 6.15
CA GLY A 47 -0.06 15.18 5.93
C GLY A 47 -1.46 15.10 6.50
N GLU A 48 -2.10 16.26 6.60
CA GLU A 48 -3.49 16.34 7.05
C GLU A 48 -4.45 15.77 5.98
N SER A 49 -5.68 15.49 6.40
CA SER A 49 -6.74 15.07 5.48
C SER A 49 -6.91 16.09 4.35
N GLY A 50 -7.01 15.61 3.11
CA GLY A 50 -7.13 16.47 1.94
C GLY A 50 -5.81 17.03 1.40
N SER A 51 -4.66 16.58 1.91
CA SER A 51 -3.35 17.02 1.41
C SER A 51 -2.93 16.38 0.09
N GLY A 52 -3.64 15.34 -0.37
CA GLY A 52 -3.33 14.61 -1.61
C GLY A 52 -2.56 13.30 -1.41
N LYS A 53 -2.31 12.89 -0.17
CA LYS A 53 -1.51 11.68 0.11
C LYS A 53 -2.20 10.40 -0.36
N SER A 54 -3.49 10.25 -0.12
CA SER A 54 -4.26 9.06 -0.57
C SER A 54 -4.41 9.02 -2.08
N VAL A 55 -4.65 10.17 -2.71
CA VAL A 55 -4.68 10.32 -4.17
C VAL A 55 -3.35 9.88 -4.78
N THR A 56 -2.24 10.30 -4.19
CA THR A 56 -0.90 9.90 -4.61
C THR A 56 -0.73 8.38 -4.56
N GLY A 57 -1.14 7.75 -3.46
CA GLY A 57 -1.06 6.29 -3.33
C GLY A 57 -1.85 5.55 -4.40
N LEU A 58 -3.09 5.95 -4.63
CA LEU A 58 -3.95 5.33 -5.64
C LEU A 58 -3.47 5.56 -7.07
N ALA A 59 -2.79 6.68 -7.33
CA ALA A 59 -2.25 7.00 -8.65
C ALA A 59 -1.15 6.04 -9.10
N LEU A 60 -0.45 5.41 -8.18
CA LEU A 60 0.70 4.55 -8.49
C LEU A 60 0.36 3.36 -9.38
N THR A 61 -0.88 2.92 -9.39
CA THR A 61 -1.38 1.88 -10.29
C THR A 61 -2.63 2.31 -11.06
N ARG A 62 -2.87 3.62 -11.15
CA ARG A 62 -4.05 4.21 -11.80
C ARG A 62 -5.38 3.67 -11.26
N LEU A 63 -5.48 3.53 -9.94
CA LEU A 63 -6.73 3.12 -9.30
C LEU A 63 -7.75 4.25 -9.13
N LEU A 64 -7.36 5.50 -9.34
CA LEU A 64 -8.30 6.61 -9.33
C LEU A 64 -9.30 6.46 -10.48
N PRO A 65 -10.62 6.64 -10.23
CA PRO A 65 -11.60 6.62 -11.30
C PRO A 65 -11.34 7.73 -12.34
N GLU A 66 -11.31 7.38 -13.61
CA GLU A 66 -11.10 8.29 -14.73
C GLU A 66 -12.33 8.25 -15.65
N PRO A 67 -13.20 9.26 -15.70
CA PRO A 67 -13.25 10.47 -14.90
C PRO A 67 -13.65 10.18 -13.44
N PRO A 68 -13.52 11.07 -12.44
CA PRO A 68 -13.14 12.50 -12.57
C PRO A 68 -11.64 12.79 -12.56
N ALA A 69 -10.77 11.80 -12.31
CA ALA A 69 -9.34 12.02 -12.27
C ALA A 69 -8.76 12.29 -13.66
N VAL A 70 -7.90 13.30 -13.77
CA VAL A 70 -7.16 13.65 -14.97
C VAL A 70 -5.70 13.81 -14.61
N TYR A 71 -4.83 13.02 -15.24
CA TYR A 71 -3.38 13.12 -15.10
C TYR A 71 -2.89 14.23 -16.05
N ARG A 72 -2.59 15.40 -15.50
CA ARG A 72 -2.20 16.57 -16.31
C ARG A 72 -0.76 16.50 -16.76
N THR A 73 0.15 16.20 -15.83
CA THR A 73 1.59 16.08 -16.09
C THR A 73 2.16 14.95 -15.27
N GLY A 74 3.35 14.51 -15.64
CA GLY A 74 4.18 13.64 -14.83
C GLY A 74 4.37 12.24 -15.35
N GLU A 75 5.20 11.52 -14.65
CA GLU A 75 5.58 10.15 -14.95
C GLU A 75 5.61 9.36 -13.66
N ILE A 76 5.24 8.09 -13.74
CA ILE A 76 5.32 7.13 -12.62
C ILE A 76 6.09 5.92 -13.11
N PHE A 77 7.39 5.86 -12.80
CA PHE A 77 8.22 4.72 -13.17
C PHE A 77 8.19 3.67 -12.08
N PHE A 78 7.75 2.49 -12.43
CA PHE A 78 7.89 1.30 -11.60
C PHE A 78 8.75 0.30 -12.34
N ASP A 79 9.88 -0.09 -11.73
CA ASP A 79 10.86 -1.01 -12.31
C ASP A 79 11.26 -0.59 -13.74
N GLY A 80 11.42 0.72 -13.95
CA GLY A 80 11.85 1.31 -15.22
C GLY A 80 10.75 1.53 -16.25
N LYS A 81 9.49 1.17 -15.98
CA LYS A 81 8.38 1.35 -16.89
C LYS A 81 7.42 2.41 -16.41
N ASP A 82 7.00 3.32 -17.29
CA ASP A 82 6.02 4.35 -16.96
C ASP A 82 4.61 3.75 -16.86
N VAL A 83 4.08 3.71 -15.64
CA VAL A 83 2.75 3.18 -15.34
C VAL A 83 1.66 3.90 -16.14
N LEU A 84 1.81 5.20 -16.39
CA LEU A 84 0.83 5.99 -17.12
C LEU A 84 0.73 5.61 -18.61
N LYS A 85 1.72 4.85 -19.13
CA LYS A 85 1.77 4.38 -20.51
C LYS A 85 1.46 2.88 -20.66
N LEU A 86 1.18 2.18 -19.56
CA LEU A 86 0.85 0.77 -19.58
C LEU A 86 -0.54 0.52 -20.19
N SER A 87 -0.68 -0.61 -20.89
CA SER A 87 -1.98 -1.09 -21.37
C SER A 87 -2.87 -1.53 -20.19
N PRO A 88 -4.19 -1.62 -20.38
CA PRO A 88 -5.07 -2.15 -19.33
C PRO A 88 -4.67 -3.55 -18.84
N LYS A 89 -4.17 -4.40 -19.72
CA LYS A 89 -3.68 -5.73 -19.36
C LYS A 89 -2.44 -5.66 -18.48
N GLU A 90 -1.47 -4.80 -18.83
CA GLU A 90 -0.26 -4.59 -18.05
C GLU A 90 -0.56 -3.97 -16.68
N LEU A 91 -1.52 -3.05 -16.60
CA LEU A 91 -1.98 -2.47 -15.33
C LEU A 91 -2.61 -3.54 -14.42
N ARG A 92 -3.42 -4.44 -14.98
CA ARG A 92 -4.01 -5.54 -14.19
C ARG A 92 -2.94 -6.48 -13.65
N ALA A 93 -1.91 -6.74 -14.44
CA ALA A 93 -0.78 -7.57 -14.00
C ALA A 93 0.05 -6.90 -12.90
N LEU A 94 0.10 -5.56 -12.89
CA LEU A 94 0.80 -4.79 -11.87
C LEU A 94 0.05 -4.76 -10.54
N ARG A 95 -1.27 -4.55 -10.60
CA ARG A 95 -2.13 -4.40 -9.42
C ARG A 95 -2.24 -5.70 -8.64
N GLY A 96 -1.91 -5.65 -7.35
CA GLY A 96 -1.94 -6.80 -6.48
C GLY A 96 -0.70 -7.69 -6.57
N ALA A 97 -0.23 -8.01 -7.79
CA ALA A 97 0.93 -8.87 -8.02
C ALA A 97 2.26 -8.20 -7.71
N ARG A 98 2.40 -6.92 -8.05
CA ARG A 98 3.65 -6.16 -7.86
C ARG A 98 3.47 -5.02 -6.86
N ILE A 99 2.35 -4.32 -6.90
CA ILE A 99 1.98 -3.25 -5.96
C ILE A 99 0.64 -3.62 -5.34
N ALA A 100 0.62 -3.88 -4.04
CA ALA A 100 -0.57 -4.23 -3.29
C ALA A 100 -0.96 -3.10 -2.34
N TYR A 101 -2.22 -3.06 -1.96
CA TYR A 101 -2.80 -2.01 -1.13
C TYR A 101 -3.44 -2.56 0.12
N ILE A 102 -3.30 -1.83 1.23
CA ILE A 102 -4.11 -1.98 2.44
C ILE A 102 -4.82 -0.65 2.65
N PHE A 103 -6.17 -0.70 2.72
CA PHE A 103 -7.00 0.49 2.89
C PHE A 103 -7.42 0.68 4.35
N GLN A 104 -7.88 1.87 4.68
CA GLN A 104 -8.25 2.30 6.02
C GLN A 104 -9.35 1.46 6.66
N GLU A 105 -10.37 1.04 5.90
CA GLU A 105 -11.53 0.33 6.43
C GLU A 105 -11.56 -1.13 6.01
N PRO A 106 -11.22 -2.09 6.92
CA PRO A 106 -11.24 -3.51 6.59
C PRO A 106 -12.65 -4.03 6.24
N SER A 107 -13.69 -3.45 6.82
CA SER A 107 -15.09 -3.84 6.56
C SER A 107 -15.53 -3.59 5.12
N THR A 108 -14.89 -2.67 4.40
CA THR A 108 -15.18 -2.40 2.99
C THR A 108 -14.38 -3.25 2.03
N SER A 109 -13.28 -3.85 2.49
CA SER A 109 -12.35 -4.63 1.66
C SER A 109 -12.61 -6.13 1.76
N LEU A 110 -13.16 -6.62 2.87
CA LEU A 110 -13.53 -8.01 3.05
C LEU A 110 -14.99 -8.21 2.67
N ASN A 111 -15.25 -9.20 1.81
CA ASN A 111 -16.61 -9.54 1.40
C ASN A 111 -17.28 -10.36 2.51
N PRO A 112 -18.40 -9.89 3.10
CA PRO A 112 -19.02 -10.54 4.25
C PRO A 112 -19.65 -11.90 3.94
N VAL A 113 -19.89 -12.22 2.68
CA VAL A 113 -20.55 -13.48 2.28
C VAL A 113 -19.59 -14.60 1.92
N PHE A 114 -18.28 -14.33 1.94
CA PHE A 114 -17.24 -15.33 1.69
C PHE A 114 -16.38 -15.56 2.93
N THR A 115 -15.90 -16.79 3.10
CA THR A 115 -14.97 -17.13 4.17
C THR A 115 -13.64 -16.43 3.96
N ILE A 116 -12.87 -16.29 5.02
CA ILE A 116 -11.51 -15.75 4.99
C ILE A 116 -10.64 -16.59 4.04
N ARG A 117 -10.75 -17.91 4.13
CA ARG A 117 -10.03 -18.83 3.25
C ARG A 117 -10.32 -18.54 1.78
N ASN A 118 -11.58 -18.41 1.40
CA ASN A 118 -11.95 -18.22 0.00
C ASN A 118 -11.42 -16.89 -0.55
N GLN A 119 -11.43 -15.85 0.24
CA GLN A 119 -10.94 -14.52 -0.19
C GLN A 119 -9.42 -14.50 -0.39
N ILE A 120 -8.66 -15.07 0.54
CA ILE A 120 -7.20 -15.16 0.40
C ILE A 120 -6.82 -16.12 -0.72
N ALA A 121 -7.49 -17.27 -0.80
CA ALA A 121 -7.25 -18.27 -1.84
C ALA A 121 -7.47 -17.70 -3.24
N GLU A 122 -8.52 -16.91 -3.44
CA GLU A 122 -8.79 -16.25 -4.72
C GLU A 122 -7.63 -15.32 -5.13
N ALA A 123 -7.11 -14.55 -4.20
CA ALA A 123 -5.97 -13.67 -4.46
C ALA A 123 -4.71 -14.47 -4.83
N ILE A 124 -4.43 -15.57 -4.14
CA ILE A 124 -3.30 -16.45 -4.44
C ILE A 124 -3.46 -17.08 -5.82
N GLU A 125 -4.61 -17.65 -6.11
CA GLU A 125 -4.89 -18.32 -7.39
C GLU A 125 -4.78 -17.36 -8.56
N LEU A 126 -5.22 -16.11 -8.39
CA LEU A 126 -5.16 -15.09 -9.42
C LEU A 126 -3.72 -14.64 -9.72
N HIS A 127 -2.90 -14.44 -8.70
CA HIS A 127 -1.56 -13.84 -8.84
C HIS A 127 -0.41 -14.85 -8.77
N ARG A 128 -0.66 -16.02 -8.24
CA ARG A 128 0.35 -17.08 -8.07
C ARG A 128 -0.22 -18.44 -8.50
N PRO A 129 -0.53 -18.63 -9.78
CA PRO A 129 -1.21 -19.84 -10.28
C PRO A 129 -0.37 -21.12 -10.15
N ASP A 130 0.94 -21.00 -9.90
CA ASP A 130 1.86 -22.13 -9.69
C ASP A 130 1.81 -22.71 -8.27
N VAL A 131 1.11 -22.09 -7.34
CA VAL A 131 0.92 -22.62 -5.99
C VAL A 131 0.04 -23.86 -6.02
N THR A 132 0.55 -24.98 -5.50
CA THR A 132 -0.16 -26.28 -5.53
C THR A 132 -1.02 -26.48 -4.29
N ASP A 133 -0.56 -26.10 -3.10
CA ASP A 133 -1.31 -26.22 -1.86
C ASP A 133 -1.74 -24.84 -1.37
N VAL A 134 -2.88 -24.37 -1.88
CA VAL A 134 -3.41 -23.05 -1.57
C VAL A 134 -3.78 -22.92 -0.10
N ASP A 135 -4.35 -23.97 0.51
CA ASP A 135 -4.75 -23.92 1.92
C ASP A 135 -3.53 -23.76 2.85
N GLU A 136 -2.41 -24.41 2.56
CA GLU A 136 -1.19 -24.21 3.33
C GLU A 136 -0.64 -22.79 3.18
N GLU A 137 -0.73 -22.20 2.01
CA GLU A 137 -0.38 -20.79 1.80
C GLU A 137 -1.28 -19.86 2.59
N VAL A 138 -2.59 -20.10 2.61
CA VAL A 138 -3.54 -19.31 3.41
C VAL A 138 -3.18 -19.38 4.89
N VAL A 139 -2.94 -20.57 5.41
CA VAL A 139 -2.53 -20.77 6.81
C VAL A 139 -1.23 -20.04 7.11
N LYS A 140 -0.24 -20.14 6.23
CA LYS A 140 1.06 -19.47 6.36
C LYS A 140 0.93 -17.97 6.53
N TYR A 141 0.16 -17.29 5.67
CA TYR A 141 0.00 -15.84 5.73
C TYR A 141 -0.86 -15.39 6.91
N LEU A 142 -1.88 -16.15 7.28
CA LEU A 142 -2.63 -15.88 8.50
C LEU A 142 -1.78 -16.00 9.75
N ASP A 143 -0.92 -17.02 9.80
CA ASP A 143 0.04 -17.19 10.91
C ASP A 143 1.05 -16.03 10.97
N MET A 144 1.59 -15.61 9.81
CA MET A 144 2.51 -14.48 9.71
C MET A 144 1.97 -13.19 10.29
N VAL A 145 0.68 -12.93 10.11
CA VAL A 145 0.03 -11.71 10.64
C VAL A 145 -0.49 -11.88 12.06
N GLY A 146 -0.24 -13.02 12.69
CA GLY A 146 -0.57 -13.25 14.09
C GLY A 146 -1.99 -13.72 14.38
N ILE A 147 -2.67 -14.31 13.40
CA ILE A 147 -3.97 -14.95 13.62
C ILE A 147 -3.74 -16.26 14.38
N VAL A 148 -4.33 -16.37 15.56
CA VAL A 148 -4.26 -17.57 16.40
C VAL A 148 -5.16 -18.67 15.81
N ASN A 149 -4.67 -19.91 15.75
CA ASN A 149 -5.36 -21.05 15.13
C ASN A 149 -5.77 -20.78 13.69
N PRO A 150 -4.82 -20.42 12.80
CA PRO A 150 -5.17 -19.97 11.45
C PRO A 150 -5.92 -21.02 10.63
N ARG A 151 -5.62 -22.29 10.81
CA ARG A 151 -6.29 -23.39 10.09
C ARG A 151 -7.79 -23.47 10.40
N GLN A 152 -8.18 -23.16 11.63
CA GLN A 152 -9.57 -23.09 12.04
C GLN A 152 -10.19 -21.77 11.60
N ARG A 153 -9.50 -20.64 11.82
CA ARG A 153 -10.01 -19.30 11.55
C ARG A 153 -10.22 -19.01 10.07
N MET A 154 -9.48 -19.67 9.18
CA MET A 154 -9.67 -19.46 7.74
C MET A 154 -11.08 -19.85 7.27
N ASN A 155 -11.79 -20.68 8.01
CA ASN A 155 -13.17 -21.07 7.69
C ASN A 155 -14.22 -20.12 8.25
N ASP A 156 -13.81 -19.09 9.01
CA ASP A 156 -14.71 -18.07 9.54
C ASP A 156 -15.06 -17.03 8.46
N TYR A 157 -16.19 -16.34 8.71
CA TYR A 157 -16.59 -15.17 7.94
C TYR A 157 -16.06 -13.89 8.61
N PRO A 158 -15.92 -12.78 7.87
CA PRO A 158 -15.42 -11.53 8.45
C PRO A 158 -16.16 -11.08 9.72
N HIS A 159 -17.49 -11.22 9.77
CA HIS A 159 -18.28 -10.80 10.94
C HIS A 159 -18.01 -11.62 12.21
N GLN A 160 -17.35 -12.78 12.09
CA GLN A 160 -16.98 -13.61 13.23
C GLN A 160 -15.63 -13.17 13.84
N LEU A 161 -14.96 -12.19 13.23
CA LEU A 161 -13.67 -11.68 13.64
C LEU A 161 -13.79 -10.26 14.21
N SER A 162 -12.95 -9.93 15.19
CA SER A 162 -12.82 -8.55 15.67
C SER A 162 -12.27 -7.61 14.57
N GLY A 163 -12.43 -6.29 14.76
CA GLY A 163 -11.88 -5.31 13.81
C GLY A 163 -10.38 -5.45 13.61
N GLY A 164 -9.63 -5.70 14.69
CA GLY A 164 -8.18 -5.93 14.61
C GLY A 164 -7.81 -7.21 13.87
N MET A 165 -8.59 -8.27 14.03
CA MET A 165 -8.40 -9.51 13.28
C MET A 165 -8.74 -9.33 11.81
N GLN A 166 -9.80 -8.60 11.48
CA GLN A 166 -10.15 -8.27 10.09
C GLN A 166 -9.03 -7.48 9.41
N GLN A 167 -8.43 -6.52 10.10
CA GLN A 167 -7.28 -5.76 9.61
C GLN A 167 -6.10 -6.69 9.31
N ARG A 168 -5.81 -7.63 10.22
CA ARG A 168 -4.74 -8.61 10.02
C ARG A 168 -5.00 -9.53 8.82
N VAL A 169 -6.25 -9.92 8.61
CA VAL A 169 -6.65 -10.71 7.44
C VAL A 169 -6.42 -9.94 6.14
N MET A 170 -6.77 -8.64 6.11
CA MET A 170 -6.49 -7.79 4.96
C MET A 170 -5.00 -7.73 4.64
N ILE A 171 -4.17 -7.60 5.67
CA ILE A 171 -2.72 -7.60 5.51
C ILE A 171 -2.25 -8.95 4.93
N ALA A 172 -2.72 -10.06 5.49
CA ALA A 172 -2.41 -11.40 4.98
C ALA A 172 -2.79 -11.56 3.51
N MET A 173 -3.96 -11.08 3.13
CA MET A 173 -4.44 -11.15 1.75
C MET A 173 -3.54 -10.36 0.79
N ALA A 174 -3.15 -9.15 1.17
CA ALA A 174 -2.23 -8.34 0.36
C ALA A 174 -0.85 -8.99 0.26
N LEU A 175 -0.31 -9.50 1.35
CA LEU A 175 1.03 -10.12 1.39
C LEU A 175 1.08 -11.47 0.67
N SER A 176 -0.04 -12.19 0.61
CA SER A 176 -0.12 -13.49 -0.06
C SER A 176 0.14 -13.41 -1.56
N CYS A 177 -0.02 -12.24 -2.16
CA CYS A 177 0.32 -11.97 -3.54
C CYS A 177 1.83 -11.78 -3.76
N GLN A 178 2.62 -11.68 -2.69
CA GLN A 178 4.07 -11.44 -2.70
C GLN A 178 4.45 -10.17 -3.49
N PRO A 179 3.90 -9.01 -3.12
CA PRO A 179 4.16 -7.77 -3.85
C PRO A 179 5.59 -7.26 -3.62
N ASP A 180 6.08 -6.44 -4.55
CA ASP A 180 7.33 -5.70 -4.36
C ASP A 180 7.12 -4.47 -3.49
N ILE A 181 5.95 -3.83 -3.61
CA ILE A 181 5.57 -2.65 -2.84
C ILE A 181 4.21 -2.87 -2.19
N LEU A 182 4.13 -2.59 -0.89
CA LEU A 182 2.88 -2.51 -0.16
C LEU A 182 2.57 -1.04 0.13
N VAL A 183 1.43 -0.57 -0.37
CA VAL A 183 0.91 0.76 -0.05
C VAL A 183 -0.12 0.61 1.08
N ALA A 184 0.22 1.10 2.25
CA ALA A 184 -0.65 1.05 3.42
C ALA A 184 -1.22 2.45 3.67
N ASP A 185 -2.50 2.64 3.33
CA ASP A 185 -3.20 3.92 3.44
C ASP A 185 -3.97 3.97 4.76
N GLU A 186 -3.39 4.65 5.73
CA GLU A 186 -3.94 4.81 7.09
C GLU A 186 -4.44 3.47 7.66
N PRO A 187 -3.57 2.44 7.71
CA PRO A 187 -4.02 1.06 7.96
C PRO A 187 -4.57 0.83 9.37
N THR A 188 -4.48 1.83 10.24
CA THR A 188 -4.73 1.65 11.68
C THR A 188 -5.69 2.69 12.28
N THR A 189 -6.29 3.58 11.48
CA THR A 189 -7.11 4.69 12.02
C THR A 189 -8.36 4.26 12.81
N ALA A 190 -8.90 3.09 12.51
CA ALA A 190 -10.11 2.57 13.18
C ALA A 190 -9.81 1.78 14.46
N LEU A 191 -8.53 1.65 14.87
CA LEU A 191 -8.08 0.80 15.96
C LEU A 191 -7.57 1.65 17.13
N ASP A 192 -7.50 1.07 18.33
CA ASP A 192 -6.87 1.75 19.46
C ASP A 192 -5.35 1.88 19.27
N VAL A 193 -4.73 2.81 20.01
CA VAL A 193 -3.31 3.18 19.84
C VAL A 193 -2.36 2.00 20.04
N THR A 194 -2.64 1.11 20.97
CA THR A 194 -1.79 -0.06 21.27
C THR A 194 -1.81 -1.05 20.10
N ILE A 195 -2.99 -1.33 19.55
CA ILE A 195 -3.14 -2.23 18.41
C ILE A 195 -2.52 -1.61 17.15
N GLN A 196 -2.66 -0.29 16.96
CA GLN A 196 -2.03 0.44 15.87
C GLN A 196 -0.51 0.24 15.87
N ALA A 197 0.13 0.44 17.01
CA ALA A 197 1.58 0.28 17.16
C ALA A 197 2.01 -1.17 16.84
N GLN A 198 1.26 -2.16 17.30
CA GLN A 198 1.55 -3.57 17.07
C GLN A 198 1.47 -3.92 15.58
N ILE A 199 0.45 -3.44 14.87
CA ILE A 199 0.26 -3.71 13.44
C ILE A 199 1.38 -3.08 12.62
N ILE A 200 1.74 -1.84 12.91
CA ILE A 200 2.82 -1.15 12.19
C ILE A 200 4.16 -1.83 12.42
N GLU A 201 4.49 -2.20 13.66
CA GLU A 201 5.69 -2.96 13.98
C GLU A 201 5.75 -4.28 13.23
N GLN A 202 4.62 -4.97 13.14
CA GLN A 202 4.51 -6.24 12.42
C GLN A 202 4.73 -6.04 10.92
N LEU A 203 4.20 -4.99 10.32
CA LEU A 203 4.44 -4.67 8.90
C LEU A 203 5.93 -4.47 8.60
N VAL A 204 6.66 -3.79 9.49
CA VAL A 204 8.10 -3.58 9.32
C VAL A 204 8.88 -4.89 9.39
N LYS A 205 8.53 -5.77 10.32
CA LYS A 205 9.14 -7.10 10.41
C LYS A 205 8.87 -7.95 9.16
N LEU A 206 7.64 -7.92 8.68
CA LEU A 206 7.24 -8.65 7.48
C LEU A 206 7.91 -8.10 6.22
N LYS A 207 8.14 -6.80 6.14
CA LYS A 207 8.89 -6.17 5.05
C LYS A 207 10.26 -6.82 4.88
N GLU A 208 10.99 -7.03 5.97
CA GLU A 208 12.31 -7.65 5.94
C GLU A 208 12.23 -9.12 5.52
N GLN A 209 11.29 -9.88 6.09
CA GLN A 209 11.10 -11.30 5.79
C GLN A 209 10.71 -11.56 4.34
N LEU A 210 9.89 -10.68 3.77
CA LEU A 210 9.32 -10.84 2.42
C LEU A 210 10.06 -10.06 1.35
N SER A 211 11.13 -9.35 1.70
CA SER A 211 11.94 -8.52 0.79
C SER A 211 11.09 -7.53 -0.02
N MET A 212 10.15 -6.86 0.64
CA MET A 212 9.30 -5.84 0.02
C MET A 212 9.63 -4.44 0.50
N SER A 213 9.10 -3.44 -0.18
CA SER A 213 9.16 -2.04 0.19
C SER A 213 7.78 -1.57 0.64
N ILE A 214 7.72 -0.53 1.47
CA ILE A 214 6.45 -0.02 2.00
C ILE A 214 6.34 1.47 1.74
N ILE A 215 5.16 1.90 1.29
CA ILE A 215 4.71 3.29 1.34
C ILE A 215 3.63 3.36 2.41
N LEU A 216 3.93 4.04 3.51
CA LEU A 216 3.00 4.22 4.62
C LEU A 216 2.39 5.62 4.54
N ILE A 217 1.10 5.68 4.29
CA ILE A 217 0.34 6.94 4.23
C ILE A 217 -0.37 7.14 5.57
N THR A 218 -0.10 8.26 6.24
CA THR A 218 -0.70 8.54 7.54
C THR A 218 -0.79 10.04 7.81
N HIS A 219 -1.75 10.44 8.64
CA HIS A 219 -1.82 11.80 9.19
C HIS A 219 -1.17 11.88 10.59
N ASN A 220 -0.73 10.76 11.15
CA ASN A 220 -0.16 10.71 12.49
C ASN A 220 1.37 10.63 12.41
N PHE A 221 2.02 11.76 12.68
CA PHE A 221 3.49 11.87 12.72
C PHE A 221 4.13 11.03 13.85
N GLY A 222 3.37 10.75 14.90
CA GLY A 222 3.89 10.04 16.07
C GLY A 222 4.23 8.57 15.83
N ILE A 223 3.63 7.95 14.84
CA ILE A 223 3.83 6.52 14.56
C ILE A 223 4.98 6.22 13.58
N ILE A 224 5.54 7.24 12.93
CA ILE A 224 6.55 7.02 11.89
C ILE A 224 7.99 7.03 12.40
N GLY A 225 8.26 7.56 13.60
CA GLY A 225 9.61 7.83 14.14
C GLY A 225 10.39 6.60 14.42
N GLY A 226 10.27 5.50 14.30
CA GLY A 226 11.07 4.27 14.43
C GLY A 226 10.82 3.26 13.31
N ILE A 227 10.06 3.67 12.30
CA ILE A 227 9.48 2.77 11.31
C ILE A 227 9.90 3.17 9.90
N ALA A 228 9.76 4.45 9.57
CA ALA A 228 10.08 4.96 8.25
C ALA A 228 11.55 5.33 8.12
N ASP A 229 12.15 4.98 6.98
CA ASP A 229 13.51 5.39 6.64
C ASP A 229 13.54 6.83 6.17
N ARG A 230 12.56 7.23 5.38
CA ARG A 230 12.37 8.59 4.89
C ARG A 230 10.91 9.02 5.01
N VAL A 231 10.72 10.33 5.02
CA VAL A 231 9.41 10.98 5.14
C VAL A 231 9.24 12.01 4.05
N ALA A 232 8.08 12.02 3.41
CA ALA A 232 7.63 13.09 2.53
C ALA A 232 6.40 13.73 3.16
N VAL A 233 6.46 15.03 3.43
CA VAL A 233 5.35 15.78 4.01
C VAL A 233 4.55 16.45 2.91
N MET A 234 3.27 16.12 2.82
CA MET A 234 2.36 16.72 1.85
C MET A 234 1.45 17.77 2.48
N PHE A 235 1.29 18.87 1.77
CA PHE A 235 0.41 19.96 2.13
C PHE A 235 -0.21 20.55 0.88
N ARG A 236 -1.53 20.54 0.83
CA ARG A 236 -2.33 21.10 -0.31
C ARG A 236 -1.83 20.64 -1.68
N GLY A 237 -1.61 19.35 -1.82
CA GLY A 237 -1.22 18.72 -3.08
C GLY A 237 0.26 18.85 -3.44
N LYS A 238 1.10 19.36 -2.55
CA LYS A 238 2.54 19.52 -2.75
C LYS A 238 3.33 18.77 -1.71
N ILE A 239 4.53 18.33 -2.06
CA ILE A 239 5.51 17.86 -1.09
C ILE A 239 6.29 19.10 -0.62
N VAL A 240 6.12 19.45 0.65
CA VAL A 240 6.72 20.66 1.23
C VAL A 240 8.02 20.37 1.99
N GLU A 241 8.24 19.12 2.38
CA GLU A 241 9.45 18.69 3.05
C GLU A 241 9.68 17.22 2.75
N GLU A 242 10.93 16.80 2.56
CA GLU A 242 11.33 15.43 2.29
C GLU A 242 12.74 15.18 2.82
N GLY A 243 12.97 14.00 3.37
CA GLY A 243 14.29 13.63 3.86
C GLY A 243 14.27 12.40 4.75
N GLU A 244 15.42 12.11 5.34
CA GLU A 244 15.53 11.07 6.34
C GLU A 244 14.63 11.40 7.54
N THR A 245 14.00 10.38 8.11
CA THR A 245 13.03 10.55 9.20
C THR A 245 13.62 11.32 10.36
N ARG A 246 14.88 11.07 10.71
CA ARG A 246 15.57 11.77 11.80
C ARG A 246 15.72 13.28 11.57
N SER A 247 15.85 13.69 10.31
CA SER A 247 16.03 15.10 9.94
C SER A 247 14.71 15.85 9.85
N VAL A 248 13.63 15.18 9.48
CA VAL A 248 12.31 15.79 9.23
C VAL A 248 11.53 15.96 10.54
N LEU A 249 11.68 15.03 11.49
CA LEU A 249 10.92 15.03 12.75
C LEU A 249 11.56 15.84 13.90
N HIS A 250 12.68 16.52 13.67
CA HIS A 250 13.41 17.32 14.69
C HIS A 250 13.47 18.81 14.32
#